data_5d261d498adbdc78f1b8b68c31d70d82
#
_entry.id   5d261d498adbdc78f1b8b68c31d70d82
#
_cell.length_a   1.000
_cell.length_b   1.000
_cell.length_c   1.000
_cell.angle_alpha   90.00
_cell.angle_beta   90.00
_cell.angle_gamma   90.00
#
_symmetry.space_group_name_H-M   'P 1'
#
loop_
_entity.id
_entity.type
_entity.pdbx_description
1 polymer ?
#
loop_
_entity_poly.entity_id
_entity_poly.type
_entity_poly.pdbx_seq_one_letter_code
_entity_poly.pdbx_strand_id
1 'polypeptide(L)'
;MRSKSLIDAGRMLACWTALAIDKSEKDPDEKVRKETGDLVELMTPIVKALLTDYGVEITYDMLQVHGGHGYIREYGMEQFSRDVRIAPIWEGTNGIQALDLAGRKMPQHMGRLLRRFFHPALDFIEQNKEDTDMKEFVVPFSKALKGLQKTTLYMAQKGLGNPYEIGAAATDYLRQFGLVAMGYMWLLMLKVAFSKREKDDYYEHKIILARFFFERILPETLSRAITISSGSKTMMSLPDEGFNSNSQFSGVV
;
A
#
# COMPACT_ATOMS: atom_id res chain seq x y z
N MET A 1 -12.37 13.75 2.94
CA MET A 1 -11.95 13.20 1.63
C MET A 1 -10.89 12.11 1.78
N ARG A 2 -9.81 12.30 2.55
CA ARG A 2 -8.73 11.31 2.73
C ARG A 2 -9.28 9.93 3.09
N SER A 3 -10.01 9.81 4.19
CA SER A 3 -10.56 8.53 4.67
C SER A 3 -11.45 7.86 3.63
N LYS A 4 -12.37 8.61 2.99
CA LYS A 4 -13.27 8.08 1.97
C LYS A 4 -12.53 7.56 0.75
N SER A 5 -11.51 8.30 0.28
CA SER A 5 -10.69 7.89 -0.86
C SER A 5 -9.88 6.62 -0.57
N LEU A 6 -9.31 6.51 0.64
CA LEU A 6 -8.58 5.30 1.08
C LEU A 6 -9.50 4.09 1.24
N ILE A 7 -10.71 4.29 1.82
CA ILE A 7 -11.70 3.22 2.00
C ILE A 7 -12.14 2.66 0.64
N ASP A 8 -12.46 3.53 -0.32
CA ASP A 8 -12.94 3.08 -1.63
C ASP A 8 -11.86 2.30 -2.40
N ALA A 9 -10.62 2.82 -2.44
CA ALA A 9 -9.50 2.12 -3.05
C ALA A 9 -9.16 0.81 -2.32
N GLY A 10 -9.17 0.82 -0.99
CA GLY A 10 -8.90 -0.36 -0.17
C GLY A 10 -9.94 -1.45 -0.36
N ARG A 11 -11.23 -1.11 -0.40
CA ARG A 11 -12.31 -2.07 -0.69
C ARG A 11 -12.16 -2.67 -2.08
N MET A 12 -11.86 -1.85 -3.09
CA MET A 12 -11.63 -2.34 -4.44
C MET A 12 -10.41 -3.28 -4.49
N LEU A 13 -9.31 -2.94 -3.80
CA LEU A 13 -8.12 -3.78 -3.71
C LEU A 13 -8.43 -5.12 -3.06
N ALA A 14 -9.19 -5.13 -1.96
CA ALA A 14 -9.61 -6.35 -1.28
C ALA A 14 -10.49 -7.22 -2.18
N CYS A 15 -11.51 -6.64 -2.84
CA CYS A 15 -12.39 -7.35 -3.76
C CYS A 15 -11.65 -7.88 -5.00
N TRP A 16 -10.71 -7.11 -5.54
CA TRP A 16 -9.88 -7.53 -6.67
C TRP A 16 -8.99 -8.73 -6.30
N THR A 17 -8.43 -8.73 -5.09
CA THR A 17 -7.63 -9.85 -4.58
C THR A 17 -8.53 -11.07 -4.29
N ALA A 18 -9.73 -10.86 -3.72
CA ALA A 18 -10.69 -11.95 -3.48
C ALA A 18 -11.14 -12.61 -4.80
N LEU A 19 -11.40 -11.83 -5.85
CA LEU A 19 -11.69 -12.35 -7.18
C LEU A 19 -10.51 -13.17 -7.74
N ALA A 20 -9.28 -12.76 -7.47
CA ALA A 20 -8.10 -13.54 -7.88
C ALA A 20 -8.02 -14.87 -7.13
N ILE A 21 -8.42 -14.93 -5.85
CA ILE A 21 -8.53 -16.19 -5.08
C ILE A 21 -9.53 -17.12 -5.76
N ASP A 22 -10.77 -16.66 -6.03
CA ASP A 22 -11.77 -17.47 -6.70
C ASP A 22 -11.29 -18.02 -8.05
N LYS A 23 -10.62 -17.19 -8.85
CA LYS A 23 -10.05 -17.63 -10.13
C LYS A 23 -8.91 -18.63 -9.94
N SER A 24 -8.07 -18.45 -8.94
CA SER A 24 -6.94 -19.38 -8.68
C SER A 24 -7.43 -20.79 -8.30
N GLU A 25 -8.62 -20.88 -7.72
CA GLU A 25 -9.21 -22.15 -7.29
C GLU A 25 -10.15 -22.78 -8.34
N LYS A 26 -10.93 -21.95 -9.06
CA LYS A 26 -12.10 -22.41 -9.80
C LYS A 26 -12.05 -22.16 -11.31
N ASP A 27 -11.10 -21.38 -11.83
CA ASP A 27 -11.04 -21.10 -13.28
C ASP A 27 -10.78 -22.38 -14.06
N PRO A 28 -11.49 -22.64 -15.18
CA PRO A 28 -11.27 -23.86 -16.00
C PRO A 28 -9.86 -23.89 -16.62
N ASP A 29 -9.25 -22.74 -16.93
CA ASP A 29 -7.91 -22.65 -17.50
C ASP A 29 -6.83 -22.73 -16.40
N GLU A 30 -6.00 -23.78 -16.45
CA GLU A 30 -4.88 -23.98 -15.52
C GLU A 30 -3.89 -22.82 -15.53
N LYS A 31 -3.66 -22.21 -16.69
CA LYS A 31 -2.77 -21.06 -16.82
C LYS A 31 -3.33 -19.86 -16.02
N VAL A 32 -4.63 -19.62 -16.13
CA VAL A 32 -5.31 -18.55 -15.38
C VAL A 32 -5.22 -18.84 -13.87
N ARG A 33 -5.49 -20.08 -13.45
CA ARG A 33 -5.35 -20.47 -12.02
C ARG A 33 -3.95 -20.19 -11.49
N LYS A 34 -2.92 -20.55 -12.24
CA LYS A 34 -1.52 -20.33 -11.83
C LYS A 34 -1.17 -18.84 -11.78
N GLU A 35 -1.59 -18.08 -12.78
CA GLU A 35 -1.29 -16.65 -12.86
C GLU A 35 -1.99 -15.86 -11.76
N THR A 36 -3.24 -16.19 -11.46
CA THR A 36 -3.99 -15.55 -10.37
C THR A 36 -3.50 -16.01 -9.00
N GLY A 37 -3.06 -17.28 -8.86
CA GLY A 37 -2.38 -17.76 -7.65
C GLY A 37 -1.09 -16.98 -7.35
N ASP A 38 -0.24 -16.74 -8.34
CA ASP A 38 0.93 -15.88 -8.21
C ASP A 38 0.54 -14.44 -7.75
N LEU A 39 -0.56 -13.90 -8.29
CA LEU A 39 -1.06 -12.57 -7.90
C LEU A 39 -1.55 -12.55 -6.45
N VAL A 40 -2.34 -13.55 -6.04
CA VAL A 40 -2.81 -13.69 -4.65
C VAL A 40 -1.62 -13.77 -3.69
N GLU A 41 -0.63 -14.57 -4.03
CA GLU A 41 0.58 -14.71 -3.21
C GLU A 41 1.31 -13.38 -3.03
N LEU A 42 1.42 -12.56 -4.08
CA LEU A 42 2.00 -11.22 -4.03
C LEU A 42 1.17 -10.25 -3.19
N MET A 43 -0.16 -10.25 -3.40
CA MET A 43 -1.04 -9.22 -2.85
C MET A 43 -1.41 -9.46 -1.39
N THR A 44 -1.38 -10.69 -0.90
CA THR A 44 -1.76 -11.05 0.47
C THR A 44 -1.06 -10.19 1.55
N PRO A 45 0.28 -10.09 1.60
CA PRO A 45 0.95 -9.26 2.59
C PRO A 45 0.62 -7.77 2.43
N ILE A 46 0.43 -7.30 1.19
CA ILE A 46 0.11 -5.90 0.91
C ILE A 46 -1.30 -5.57 1.42
N VAL A 47 -2.29 -6.38 1.07
CA VAL A 47 -3.69 -6.18 1.49
C VAL A 47 -3.78 -6.19 3.01
N LYS A 48 -3.20 -7.22 3.67
CA LYS A 48 -3.25 -7.34 5.12
C LYS A 48 -2.61 -6.11 5.81
N ALA A 49 -1.37 -5.80 5.51
CA ALA A 49 -0.65 -4.76 6.23
C ALA A 49 -1.18 -3.35 5.91
N LEU A 50 -1.35 -3.03 4.63
CA LEU A 50 -1.79 -1.71 4.21
C LEU A 50 -3.19 -1.35 4.72
N LEU A 51 -4.15 -2.28 4.59
CA LEU A 51 -5.54 -1.99 4.98
C LEU A 51 -5.70 -1.92 6.50
N THR A 52 -4.96 -2.71 7.26
CA THR A 52 -4.99 -2.64 8.73
C THR A 52 -4.30 -1.38 9.26
N ASP A 53 -3.19 -0.94 8.66
CA ASP A 53 -2.55 0.34 8.98
C ASP A 53 -3.50 1.51 8.70
N TYR A 54 -4.13 1.55 7.52
CA TYR A 54 -5.12 2.57 7.20
C TYR A 54 -6.36 2.50 8.09
N GLY A 55 -6.75 1.31 8.53
CA GLY A 55 -7.81 1.15 9.53
C GLY A 55 -7.52 1.92 10.80
N VAL A 56 -6.30 1.77 11.33
CA VAL A 56 -5.83 2.52 12.52
C VAL A 56 -5.77 4.02 12.24
N GLU A 57 -5.14 4.43 11.13
CA GLU A 57 -5.04 5.85 10.77
C GLU A 57 -6.42 6.52 10.62
N ILE A 58 -7.36 5.86 9.94
CA ILE A 58 -8.69 6.42 9.68
C ILE A 58 -9.50 6.53 10.98
N THR A 59 -9.48 5.53 11.86
CA THR A 59 -10.21 5.60 13.13
C THR A 59 -9.62 6.63 14.07
N TYR A 60 -8.30 6.80 14.06
CA TYR A 60 -7.62 7.88 14.79
C TYR A 60 -8.04 9.27 14.26
N ASP A 61 -8.04 9.48 12.94
CA ASP A 61 -8.49 10.72 12.32
C ASP A 61 -9.97 11.01 12.65
N MET A 62 -10.82 9.98 12.65
CA MET A 62 -12.24 10.14 12.97
C MET A 62 -12.47 10.49 14.45
N LEU A 63 -11.70 9.90 15.35
CA LEU A 63 -11.71 10.27 16.77
C LEU A 63 -11.35 11.75 16.92
N GLN A 64 -10.33 12.22 16.21
CA GLN A 64 -9.90 13.63 16.21
C GLN A 64 -11.01 14.57 15.70
N VAL A 65 -11.76 14.17 14.66
CA VAL A 65 -12.90 14.95 14.12
C VAL A 65 -13.99 15.15 15.17
N HIS A 66 -14.22 14.18 16.06
CA HIS A 66 -15.16 14.29 17.18
C HIS A 66 -14.65 15.15 18.34
N GLY A 67 -13.37 15.58 18.31
CA GLY A 67 -12.76 16.35 19.39
C GLY A 67 -12.76 15.60 20.73
N GLY A 68 -12.92 16.32 21.83
CA GLY A 68 -12.98 15.71 23.18
C GLY A 68 -14.11 14.69 23.35
N HIS A 69 -15.22 14.88 22.66
CA HIS A 69 -16.33 13.91 22.68
C HIS A 69 -15.96 12.56 22.05
N GLY A 70 -15.07 12.53 21.06
CA GLY A 70 -14.60 11.29 20.44
C GLY A 70 -13.82 10.39 21.40
N TYR A 71 -13.25 10.97 22.47
CA TYR A 71 -12.43 10.25 23.43
C TYR A 71 -13.25 9.56 24.54
N ILE A 72 -14.46 10.05 24.82
CA ILE A 72 -15.31 9.51 25.91
C ILE A 72 -16.24 8.41 25.41
N ARG A 73 -16.50 7.41 26.28
CA ARG A 73 -17.21 6.18 25.92
C ARG A 73 -18.62 6.39 25.40
N GLU A 74 -19.32 7.37 25.92
CA GLU A 74 -20.73 7.66 25.61
C GLU A 74 -20.95 7.93 24.11
N TYR A 75 -19.93 8.42 23.39
CA TYR A 75 -20.02 8.69 21.95
C TYR A 75 -19.54 7.50 21.09
N GLY A 76 -18.90 6.50 21.68
CA GLY A 76 -18.53 5.23 21.05
C GLY A 76 -17.39 5.30 20.01
N MET A 77 -16.87 6.48 19.65
CA MET A 77 -15.83 6.60 18.61
C MET A 77 -14.48 5.99 19.07
N GLU A 78 -14.15 6.10 20.35
CA GLU A 78 -12.92 5.54 20.94
C GLU A 78 -12.85 4.01 20.77
N GLN A 79 -14.02 3.33 20.80
CA GLN A 79 -14.11 1.89 20.66
C GLN A 79 -13.59 1.42 19.31
N PHE A 80 -13.89 2.12 18.21
CA PHE A 80 -13.37 1.78 16.88
C PHE A 80 -11.85 1.83 16.82
N SER A 81 -11.21 2.83 17.47
CA SER A 81 -9.76 2.95 17.52
C SER A 81 -9.12 1.83 18.34
N ARG A 82 -9.76 1.38 19.40
CA ARG A 82 -9.31 0.25 20.23
C ARG A 82 -9.46 -1.07 19.50
N ASP A 83 -10.61 -1.30 18.89
CA ASP A 83 -10.90 -2.58 18.22
C ASP A 83 -10.02 -2.79 16.99
N VAL A 84 -9.77 -1.75 16.18
CA VAL A 84 -8.95 -1.90 14.99
C VAL A 84 -7.47 -2.12 15.32
N ARG A 85 -7.00 -1.69 16.51
CA ARG A 85 -5.57 -1.72 16.86
C ARG A 85 -4.99 -3.14 16.88
N ILE A 86 -5.79 -4.16 17.13
CA ILE A 86 -5.32 -5.56 17.09
C ILE A 86 -4.98 -6.01 15.66
N ALA A 87 -5.66 -5.46 14.64
CA ALA A 87 -5.52 -5.92 13.26
C ALA A 87 -4.09 -5.83 12.69
N PRO A 88 -3.26 -4.79 12.97
CA PRO A 88 -1.84 -4.78 12.58
C PRO A 88 -0.95 -5.77 13.34
N ILE A 89 -1.42 -6.35 14.45
CA ILE A 89 -0.61 -7.15 15.37
C ILE A 89 -0.78 -8.65 15.12
N TRP A 90 -2.01 -9.14 14.97
CA TRP A 90 -2.31 -10.55 14.84
C TRP A 90 -2.16 -11.08 13.41
N GLU A 91 -2.19 -12.41 13.22
CA GLU A 91 -2.06 -13.10 11.92
C GLU A 91 -0.80 -12.68 11.12
N GLY A 92 0.30 -12.52 11.83
CA GLY A 92 1.54 -11.95 11.32
C GLY A 92 1.50 -10.43 11.37
N THR A 93 2.36 -9.86 12.22
CA THR A 93 2.46 -8.39 12.35
C THR A 93 2.72 -7.72 11.00
N ASN A 94 2.34 -6.46 10.85
CA ASN A 94 2.54 -5.75 9.58
C ASN A 94 4.03 -5.67 9.18
N GLY A 95 4.95 -5.63 10.16
CA GLY A 95 6.39 -5.76 9.90
C GLY A 95 6.78 -7.11 9.31
N ILE A 96 6.19 -8.21 9.78
CA ILE A 96 6.40 -9.55 9.20
C ILE A 96 5.82 -9.65 7.79
N GLN A 97 4.66 -9.04 7.54
CA GLN A 97 4.10 -8.96 6.18
C GLN A 97 5.02 -8.17 5.23
N ALA A 98 5.62 -7.10 5.72
CA ALA A 98 6.57 -6.31 4.95
C ALA A 98 7.84 -7.10 4.63
N LEU A 99 8.39 -7.84 5.58
CA LEU A 99 9.52 -8.74 5.37
C LEU A 99 9.17 -9.89 4.43
N ASP A 100 7.98 -10.44 4.51
CA ASP A 100 7.50 -11.47 3.58
C ASP A 100 7.45 -10.94 2.15
N LEU A 101 6.89 -9.75 1.94
CA LEU A 101 6.86 -9.11 0.62
C LEU A 101 8.27 -8.87 0.08
N ALA A 102 9.11 -8.19 0.86
CA ALA A 102 10.41 -7.72 0.40
C ALA A 102 11.47 -8.82 0.33
N GLY A 103 11.50 -9.72 1.32
CA GLY A 103 12.54 -10.74 1.45
C GLY A 103 12.20 -12.07 0.76
N ARG A 104 10.92 -12.42 0.62
CA ARG A 104 10.49 -13.69 0.06
C ARG A 104 9.76 -13.54 -1.28
N LYS A 105 8.69 -12.74 -1.34
CA LYS A 105 7.84 -12.64 -2.54
C LYS A 105 8.52 -11.90 -3.70
N MET A 106 9.24 -10.84 -3.40
CA MET A 106 9.92 -10.02 -4.41
C MET A 106 10.94 -10.84 -5.23
N PRO A 107 11.88 -11.60 -4.64
CA PRO A 107 12.85 -12.38 -5.39
C PRO A 107 12.30 -13.69 -5.94
N GLN A 108 11.16 -14.18 -5.45
CA GLN A 108 10.61 -15.50 -5.77
C GLN A 108 10.43 -15.69 -7.28
N HIS A 109 10.92 -16.84 -7.77
CA HIS A 109 10.88 -17.18 -9.18
C HIS A 109 11.42 -16.06 -10.11
N MET A 110 12.52 -15.44 -9.72
CA MET A 110 13.13 -14.30 -10.45
C MET A 110 12.13 -13.17 -10.73
N GLY A 111 11.34 -12.81 -9.73
CA GLY A 111 10.36 -11.72 -9.80
C GLY A 111 9.10 -12.06 -10.62
N ARG A 112 8.76 -13.35 -10.80
CA ARG A 112 7.54 -13.74 -11.54
C ARG A 112 6.28 -13.18 -10.91
N LEU A 113 6.20 -13.18 -9.57
CA LEU A 113 5.04 -12.65 -8.85
C LEU A 113 4.85 -11.15 -9.15
N LEU A 114 5.93 -10.37 -9.11
CA LEU A 114 5.89 -8.94 -9.40
C LEU A 114 5.33 -8.64 -10.79
N ARG A 115 5.66 -9.46 -11.79
CA ARG A 115 5.16 -9.29 -13.15
C ARG A 115 3.63 -9.42 -13.24
N ARG A 116 2.99 -10.17 -12.31
CA ARG A 116 1.51 -10.28 -12.26
C ARG A 116 0.81 -8.98 -11.92
N PHE A 117 1.52 -8.06 -11.29
CA PHE A 117 1.03 -6.70 -11.04
C PHE A 117 1.56 -5.69 -12.07
N PHE A 118 2.86 -5.72 -12.36
CA PHE A 118 3.47 -4.71 -13.22
C PHE A 118 2.98 -4.75 -14.67
N HIS A 119 2.83 -5.94 -15.26
CA HIS A 119 2.42 -6.05 -16.66
C HIS A 119 1.01 -5.49 -16.88
N PRO A 120 -0.05 -5.93 -16.16
CA PRO A 120 -1.39 -5.35 -16.35
C PRO A 120 -1.44 -3.85 -16.09
N ALA A 121 -0.65 -3.34 -15.12
CA ALA A 121 -0.59 -1.92 -14.84
C ALA A 121 0.09 -1.13 -15.98
N LEU A 122 1.15 -1.66 -16.60
CA LEU A 122 1.80 -1.07 -17.77
C LEU A 122 0.90 -1.12 -19.01
N ASP A 123 0.24 -2.27 -19.23
CA ASP A 123 -0.72 -2.43 -20.34
C ASP A 123 -1.87 -1.43 -20.22
N PHE A 124 -2.37 -1.21 -19.01
CA PHE A 124 -3.41 -0.20 -18.76
C PHE A 124 -2.94 1.22 -19.09
N ILE A 125 -1.71 1.57 -18.71
CA ILE A 125 -1.11 2.88 -19.05
C ILE A 125 -1.05 3.03 -20.57
N GLU A 126 -0.53 2.03 -21.27
CA GLU A 126 -0.37 2.10 -22.73
C GLU A 126 -1.73 2.25 -23.45
N GLN A 127 -2.74 1.52 -23.03
CA GLN A 127 -4.09 1.56 -23.60
C GLN A 127 -4.84 2.88 -23.34
N ASN A 128 -4.45 3.64 -22.30
CA ASN A 128 -5.19 4.84 -21.88
C ASN A 128 -4.36 6.13 -21.91
N LYS A 129 -3.13 6.11 -22.41
CA LYS A 129 -2.25 7.29 -22.43
C LYS A 129 -2.77 8.43 -23.32
N GLU A 130 -3.53 8.12 -24.35
CA GLU A 130 -4.14 9.09 -25.28
C GLU A 130 -5.59 9.43 -24.93
N ASP A 131 -6.17 8.76 -23.94
CA ASP A 131 -7.53 9.02 -23.47
C ASP A 131 -7.56 10.34 -22.68
N THR A 132 -8.31 11.32 -23.17
CA THR A 132 -8.36 12.68 -22.64
C THR A 132 -8.83 12.72 -21.19
N ASP A 133 -9.84 11.92 -20.84
CA ASP A 133 -10.40 11.84 -19.48
C ASP A 133 -9.45 11.13 -18.51
N MET A 134 -8.70 10.14 -19.00
CA MET A 134 -7.80 9.34 -18.17
C MET A 134 -6.41 9.96 -17.99
N LYS A 135 -5.99 10.86 -18.84
CA LYS A 135 -4.62 11.38 -18.90
C LYS A 135 -4.17 12.04 -17.58
N GLU A 136 -5.06 12.78 -16.91
CA GLU A 136 -4.75 13.43 -15.63
C GLU A 136 -4.39 12.43 -14.53
N PHE A 137 -4.86 11.17 -14.61
CA PHE A 137 -4.62 10.10 -13.65
C PHE A 137 -3.50 9.15 -14.11
N VAL A 138 -3.44 8.83 -15.39
CA VAL A 138 -2.44 7.92 -15.97
C VAL A 138 -1.03 8.48 -15.85
N VAL A 139 -0.85 9.79 -16.04
CA VAL A 139 0.47 10.42 -15.96
C VAL A 139 1.10 10.31 -14.56
N PRO A 140 0.44 10.76 -13.46
CA PRO A 140 1.00 10.59 -12.12
C PRO A 140 1.12 9.11 -11.71
N PHE A 141 0.18 8.24 -12.11
CA PHE A 141 0.29 6.80 -11.89
C PHE A 141 1.54 6.21 -12.54
N SER A 142 1.79 6.53 -13.80
CA SER A 142 2.98 6.06 -14.53
C SER A 142 4.28 6.46 -13.82
N LYS A 143 4.35 7.68 -13.26
CA LYS A 143 5.51 8.13 -12.47
C LYS A 143 5.66 7.32 -11.18
N ALA A 144 4.57 7.07 -10.46
CA ALA A 144 4.57 6.28 -9.24
C ALA A 144 4.96 4.81 -9.50
N LEU A 145 4.42 4.20 -10.57
CA LEU A 145 4.76 2.83 -10.98
C LEU A 145 6.24 2.70 -11.35
N LYS A 146 6.77 3.64 -12.14
CA LYS A 146 8.21 3.70 -12.46
C LYS A 146 9.08 3.89 -11.21
N GLY A 147 8.61 4.69 -10.24
CA GLY A 147 9.25 4.84 -8.93
C GLY A 147 9.33 3.52 -8.18
N LEU A 148 8.22 2.79 -8.11
CA LEU A 148 8.16 1.46 -7.50
C LEU A 148 9.08 0.46 -8.19
N GLN A 149 9.12 0.43 -9.53
CA GLN A 149 10.04 -0.44 -10.27
C GLN A 149 11.52 -0.14 -9.97
N LYS A 150 11.87 1.16 -9.84
CA LYS A 150 13.24 1.57 -9.47
C LYS A 150 13.60 1.13 -8.06
N THR A 151 12.72 1.33 -7.08
CA THR A 151 12.97 0.88 -5.70
C THR A 151 13.05 -0.64 -5.61
N THR A 152 12.21 -1.37 -6.34
CA THR A 152 12.28 -2.84 -6.45
C THR A 152 13.65 -3.30 -6.94
N LEU A 153 14.15 -2.69 -8.01
CA LEU A 153 15.46 -3.03 -8.58
C LEU A 153 16.60 -2.67 -7.60
N TYR A 154 16.52 -1.49 -6.98
CA TYR A 154 17.49 -1.06 -5.97
C TYR A 154 17.57 -2.07 -4.82
N MET A 155 16.43 -2.46 -4.25
CA MET A 155 16.37 -3.44 -3.16
C MET A 155 16.90 -4.81 -3.59
N ALA A 156 16.56 -5.28 -4.78
CA ALA A 156 17.08 -6.54 -5.30
C ALA A 156 18.61 -6.53 -5.42
N GLN A 157 19.20 -5.43 -5.89
CA GLN A 157 20.65 -5.29 -6.01
C GLN A 157 21.34 -5.17 -4.65
N LYS A 158 20.83 -4.35 -3.74
CA LYS A 158 21.45 -4.11 -2.42
C LYS A 158 21.29 -5.30 -1.48
N GLY A 159 20.12 -5.95 -1.52
CA GLY A 159 19.80 -7.11 -0.69
C GLY A 159 20.66 -8.35 -0.96
N LEU A 160 21.22 -8.48 -2.17
CA LEU A 160 22.16 -9.55 -2.49
C LEU A 160 23.46 -9.45 -1.68
N GLY A 161 23.91 -8.24 -1.39
CA GLY A 161 25.14 -8.00 -0.64
C GLY A 161 24.95 -7.85 0.86
N ASN A 162 23.77 -7.38 1.28
CA ASN A 162 23.48 -7.10 2.68
C ASN A 162 21.98 -7.26 3.00
N PRO A 163 21.59 -8.31 3.74
CA PRO A 163 20.19 -8.55 4.09
C PRO A 163 19.55 -7.45 4.97
N TYR A 164 20.36 -6.67 5.72
CA TYR A 164 19.86 -5.53 6.50
C TYR A 164 19.24 -4.44 5.61
N GLU A 165 19.67 -4.32 4.36
CA GLU A 165 19.08 -3.39 3.38
C GLU A 165 17.63 -3.73 3.09
N ILE A 166 17.29 -5.02 3.00
CA ILE A 166 15.91 -5.49 2.81
C ILE A 166 15.07 -5.18 4.06
N GLY A 167 15.61 -5.49 5.25
CA GLY A 167 14.92 -5.22 6.52
C GLY A 167 14.61 -3.74 6.72
N ALA A 168 15.58 -2.87 6.47
CA ALA A 168 15.44 -1.43 6.60
C ALA A 168 14.39 -0.83 5.63
N ALA A 169 14.26 -1.39 4.44
CA ALA A 169 13.37 -0.90 3.39
C ALA A 169 11.96 -1.53 3.43
N ALA A 170 11.78 -2.68 4.09
CA ALA A 170 10.62 -3.55 3.91
C ALA A 170 9.28 -2.84 4.16
N THR A 171 9.13 -2.11 5.26
CA THR A 171 7.88 -1.43 5.62
C THR A 171 7.55 -0.29 4.65
N ASP A 172 8.54 0.53 4.30
CA ASP A 172 8.36 1.61 3.33
C ASP A 172 8.06 1.08 1.92
N TYR A 173 8.69 -0.03 1.55
CA TYR A 173 8.44 -0.70 0.27
C TYR A 173 7.00 -1.27 0.20
N LEU A 174 6.53 -1.93 1.25
CA LEU A 174 5.15 -2.40 1.32
C LEU A 174 4.16 -1.24 1.19
N ARG A 175 4.41 -0.15 1.92
CA ARG A 175 3.57 1.06 1.84
C ARG A 175 3.58 1.68 0.45
N GLN A 176 4.77 1.81 -0.18
CA GLN A 176 4.90 2.31 -1.54
C GLN A 176 4.16 1.42 -2.54
N PHE A 177 4.34 0.11 -2.46
CA PHE A 177 3.66 -0.85 -3.33
C PHE A 177 2.13 -0.75 -3.18
N GLY A 178 1.66 -0.72 -1.94
CA GLY A 178 0.24 -0.63 -1.64
C GLY A 178 -0.40 0.65 -2.17
N LEU A 179 0.26 1.80 -2.06
CA LEU A 179 -0.21 3.06 -2.64
C LEU A 179 -0.31 2.99 -4.16
N VAL A 180 0.68 2.38 -4.83
CA VAL A 180 0.63 2.16 -6.28
C VAL A 180 -0.50 1.19 -6.64
N ALA A 181 -0.69 0.12 -5.87
CA ALA A 181 -1.79 -0.82 -6.08
C ALA A 181 -3.16 -0.14 -5.92
N MET A 182 -3.35 0.70 -4.90
CA MET A 182 -4.56 1.51 -4.74
C MET A 182 -4.75 2.50 -5.91
N GLY A 183 -3.68 3.09 -6.41
CA GLY A 183 -3.71 3.94 -7.61
C GLY A 183 -4.20 3.18 -8.84
N TYR A 184 -3.76 1.93 -9.01
CA TYR A 184 -4.26 1.06 -10.07
C TYR A 184 -5.77 0.75 -9.90
N MET A 185 -6.21 0.49 -8.67
CA MET A 185 -7.65 0.30 -8.39
C MET A 185 -8.47 1.54 -8.73
N TRP A 186 -7.96 2.73 -8.44
CA TRP A 186 -8.60 3.97 -8.85
C TRP A 186 -8.70 4.10 -10.37
N LEU A 187 -7.65 3.75 -11.13
CA LEU A 187 -7.70 3.77 -12.58
C LEU A 187 -8.79 2.84 -13.15
N LEU A 188 -8.93 1.63 -12.59
CA LEU A 188 -9.99 0.70 -12.99
C LEU A 188 -11.39 1.26 -12.68
N MET A 189 -11.58 1.86 -11.49
CA MET A 189 -12.86 2.49 -11.12
C MET A 189 -13.18 3.69 -12.00
N LEU A 190 -12.19 4.52 -12.35
CA LEU A 190 -12.34 5.68 -13.21
C LEU A 190 -12.83 5.33 -14.61
N LYS A 191 -12.33 4.23 -15.20
CA LYS A 191 -12.79 3.76 -16.50
C LYS A 191 -14.31 3.52 -16.52
N VAL A 192 -14.85 2.96 -15.44
CA VAL A 192 -16.28 2.77 -15.26
C VAL A 192 -16.99 4.09 -14.94
N ALA A 193 -16.38 4.93 -14.09
CA ALA A 193 -17.00 6.19 -13.67
C ALA A 193 -17.17 7.15 -14.86
N PHE A 194 -16.16 7.34 -15.69
CA PHE A 194 -16.26 8.19 -16.88
C PHE A 194 -17.33 7.69 -17.87
N SER A 195 -17.44 6.37 -18.07
CA SER A 195 -18.45 5.81 -18.99
C SER A 195 -19.89 5.95 -18.50
N LYS A 196 -20.09 6.28 -17.21
CA LYS A 196 -21.41 6.33 -16.55
C LYS A 196 -21.72 7.68 -15.88
N ARG A 197 -20.83 8.68 -15.99
CA ARG A 197 -20.95 9.94 -15.23
C ARG A 197 -22.28 10.68 -15.43
N GLU A 198 -22.89 10.54 -16.61
CA GLU A 198 -24.18 11.19 -16.91
C GLU A 198 -25.40 10.46 -16.32
N LYS A 199 -25.19 9.26 -15.73
CA LYS A 199 -26.29 8.43 -15.22
C LYS A 199 -26.60 8.69 -13.74
N ASP A 200 -25.58 9.06 -12.95
CA ASP A 200 -25.71 9.23 -11.50
C ASP A 200 -24.51 10.02 -10.97
N ASP A 201 -24.77 10.99 -10.10
CA ASP A 201 -23.77 11.81 -9.40
C ASP A 201 -22.74 10.98 -8.63
N TYR A 202 -23.09 9.74 -8.27
CA TYR A 202 -22.18 8.79 -7.65
C TYR A 202 -20.88 8.62 -8.43
N TYR A 203 -20.95 8.58 -9.76
CA TYR A 203 -19.77 8.41 -10.60
C TYR A 203 -18.91 9.68 -10.63
N GLU A 204 -19.52 10.87 -10.64
CA GLU A 204 -18.77 12.14 -10.53
C GLU A 204 -18.07 12.22 -9.16
N HIS A 205 -18.74 11.81 -8.07
CA HIS A 205 -18.11 11.75 -6.75
C HIS A 205 -16.90 10.82 -6.72
N LYS A 206 -16.91 9.70 -7.47
CA LYS A 206 -15.73 8.83 -7.61
C LYS A 206 -14.58 9.49 -8.33
N ILE A 207 -14.85 10.27 -9.38
CA ILE A 207 -13.83 11.03 -10.11
C ILE A 207 -13.17 12.07 -9.19
N ILE A 208 -13.95 12.81 -8.41
CA ILE A 208 -13.46 13.78 -7.43
C ILE A 208 -12.57 13.11 -6.37
N LEU A 209 -12.99 11.96 -5.83
CA LEU A 209 -12.22 11.20 -4.83
C LEU A 209 -10.92 10.63 -5.42
N ALA A 210 -10.96 10.17 -6.66
CA ALA A 210 -9.77 9.73 -7.37
C ALA A 210 -8.78 10.90 -7.56
N ARG A 211 -9.26 12.06 -8.02
CA ARG A 211 -8.42 13.27 -8.16
C ARG A 211 -7.74 13.63 -6.85
N PHE A 212 -8.48 13.61 -5.73
CA PHE A 212 -7.90 13.79 -4.40
C PHE A 212 -6.82 12.75 -4.08
N PHE A 213 -7.03 11.46 -4.41
CA PHE A 213 -6.04 10.41 -4.20
C PHE A 213 -4.76 10.69 -4.97
N PHE A 214 -4.87 10.99 -6.25
CA PHE A 214 -3.71 11.22 -7.13
C PHE A 214 -2.93 12.49 -6.77
N GLU A 215 -3.61 13.54 -6.30
CA GLU A 215 -2.97 14.80 -5.92
C GLU A 215 -2.39 14.80 -4.50
N ARG A 216 -3.04 14.11 -3.54
CA ARG A 216 -2.76 14.28 -2.12
C ARG A 216 -2.25 13.03 -1.40
N ILE A 217 -2.46 11.83 -1.97
CA ILE A 217 -2.09 10.58 -1.33
C ILE A 217 -0.99 9.87 -2.13
N LEU A 218 -1.17 9.67 -3.42
CA LEU A 218 -0.19 8.98 -4.28
C LEU A 218 1.22 9.60 -4.23
N PRO A 219 1.41 10.94 -4.10
CA PRO A 219 2.75 11.54 -3.98
C PRO A 219 3.57 11.04 -2.79
N GLU A 220 2.96 10.43 -1.76
CA GLU A 220 3.69 9.77 -0.67
C GLU A 220 4.67 8.72 -1.19
N THR A 221 4.39 8.10 -2.33
CA THR A 221 5.30 7.13 -2.97
C THR A 221 6.69 7.69 -3.25
N LEU A 222 6.82 9.00 -3.46
CA LEU A 222 8.11 9.66 -3.71
C LEU A 222 8.96 9.73 -2.43
N SER A 223 8.36 10.13 -1.30
CA SER A 223 9.06 10.17 -0.02
C SER A 223 9.49 8.77 0.41
N ARG A 224 8.63 7.75 0.21
CA ARG A 224 8.98 6.35 0.49
C ARG A 224 10.16 5.88 -0.35
N ALA A 225 10.20 6.23 -1.64
CA ALA A 225 11.35 5.88 -2.49
C ALA A 225 12.67 6.48 -1.97
N ILE A 226 12.64 7.71 -1.46
CA ILE A 226 13.81 8.37 -0.85
C ILE A 226 14.24 7.61 0.42
N THR A 227 13.29 7.32 1.32
CA THR A 227 13.57 6.58 2.56
C THR A 227 14.14 5.20 2.27
N ILE A 228 13.57 4.43 1.35
CA ILE A 228 14.09 3.13 0.91
C ILE A 228 15.55 3.24 0.44
N SER A 229 15.84 4.29 -0.34
CA SER A 229 17.17 4.49 -0.91
C SER A 229 18.22 4.95 0.11
N SER A 230 17.81 5.37 1.31
CA SER A 230 18.72 5.77 2.40
C SER A 230 19.51 4.58 2.98
N GLY A 231 19.01 3.36 2.79
CA GLY A 231 19.67 2.13 3.22
C GLY A 231 19.64 1.89 4.74
N SER A 232 20.36 0.87 5.19
CA SER A 232 20.36 0.38 6.57
C SER A 232 21.36 1.07 7.49
N LYS A 233 22.37 1.75 6.94
CA LYS A 233 23.54 2.23 7.70
C LYS A 233 23.18 3.07 8.92
N THR A 234 22.31 4.07 8.76
CA THR A 234 21.92 4.95 9.88
C THR A 234 21.11 4.21 10.93
N MET A 235 20.20 3.31 10.50
CA MET A 235 19.38 2.52 11.42
C MET A 235 20.22 1.58 12.29
N MET A 236 21.33 1.08 11.77
CA MET A 236 22.23 0.15 12.45
C MET A 236 23.41 0.84 13.14
N SER A 237 23.46 2.17 13.18
CA SER A 237 24.61 2.90 13.71
C SER A 237 24.52 3.23 15.20
N LEU A 238 23.31 3.23 15.77
CA LEU A 238 23.15 3.48 17.20
C LEU A 238 23.38 2.17 17.97
N PRO A 239 24.39 2.11 18.89
CA PRO A 239 24.60 0.92 19.71
C PRO A 239 23.50 0.77 20.76
N ASP A 240 23.33 -0.46 21.29
CA ASP A 240 22.22 -0.79 22.22
C ASP A 240 22.22 0.12 23.45
N GLU A 241 23.39 0.49 23.96
CA GLU A 241 23.54 1.41 25.10
C GLU A 241 22.99 2.82 24.79
N GLY A 242 22.99 3.21 23.52
CA GLY A 242 22.47 4.51 23.08
C GLY A 242 20.97 4.66 23.22
N PHE A 243 20.22 3.55 23.36
CA PHE A 243 18.78 3.57 23.64
C PHE A 243 18.44 3.72 25.13
N ASN A 244 19.43 3.62 26.02
CA ASN A 244 19.24 3.76 27.46
C ASN A 244 19.40 5.22 27.89
N SER A 245 18.30 5.90 28.26
CA SER A 245 18.33 7.29 28.78
C SER A 245 18.98 7.41 30.17
N ASN A 246 19.17 6.30 30.90
CA ASN A 246 19.67 6.30 32.28
C ASN A 246 21.19 6.45 32.39
N SER A 247 21.97 6.32 31.33
CA SER A 247 23.43 6.44 31.39
C SER A 247 23.94 7.88 31.56
N GLN A 248 23.10 8.91 31.37
CA GLN A 248 23.48 10.32 31.51
C GLN A 248 23.08 10.95 32.85
N PHE A 249 22.25 10.28 33.67
CA PHE A 249 21.76 10.83 34.94
C PHE A 249 22.41 10.23 36.20
N SER A 250 23.37 9.32 36.06
CA SER A 250 24.08 8.72 37.20
C SER A 250 25.17 9.64 37.82
N GLY A 251 25.26 10.89 37.39
CA GLY A 251 26.28 11.85 37.84
C GLY A 251 25.73 13.11 38.54
N VAL A 252 24.43 13.18 38.85
CA VAL A 252 23.86 14.32 39.59
C VAL A 252 23.01 13.78 40.76
N VAL A 253 23.69 13.42 41.83
CA VAL A 253 23.19 13.43 43.23
C VAL A 253 24.27 14.02 44.07
#